data_02ab4d6699b6fbba1c2e00150df33a9d
#
_entry.id   02ab4d6699b6fbba1c2e00150df33a9d
#
_cell.length_a   1.000
_cell.length_b   1.000
_cell.length_c   1.000
_cell.angle_alpha   90.00
_cell.angle_beta   90.00
_cell.angle_gamma   90.00
#
_symmetry.space_group_name_H-M   'P 1'
#
loop_
_entity.id
_entity.type
_entity.pdbx_description
1 polymer ?
#
loop_
_entity_poly.entity_id
_entity_poly.type
_entity_poly.pdbx_seq_one_letter_code
_entity_poly.pdbx_strand_id
1 'polypeptide(L)'
;MIRIAMVEDEAAVREQLMGYVQRYTRQYGTEFSVTEFADGVDILENYRPVYDIVFLDVEMKHLDGMETARRIRALDADVVLIFITNMAQYAIKGYAVGALDYVLKPVP
;
A
#
# COMPACT_ATOMS: atom_id res chain seq x y z
N MET A 1 -3.07 1.19 17.98
CA MET A 1 -3.56 1.65 16.66
C MET A 1 -2.60 1.22 15.57
N ILE A 2 -3.12 0.61 14.53
CA ILE A 2 -2.33 0.19 13.37
C ILE A 2 -2.29 1.34 12.36
N ARG A 3 -1.10 1.72 11.92
CA ARG A 3 -0.90 2.82 10.98
C ARG A 3 -0.70 2.29 9.57
N ILE A 4 -1.58 2.70 8.67
CA ILE A 4 -1.58 2.27 7.27
C ILE A 4 -1.31 3.45 6.36
N ALA A 5 -0.41 3.28 5.39
CA ALA A 5 -0.31 4.15 4.23
C ALA A 5 -0.95 3.44 3.03
N MET A 6 -1.72 4.15 2.26
CA MET A 6 -2.41 3.63 1.09
C MET A 6 -1.96 4.45 -0.13
N VAL A 7 -1.22 3.81 -1.03
CA VAL A 7 -0.64 4.48 -2.20
C VAL A 7 -1.35 3.98 -3.46
N GLU A 8 -2.27 4.78 -3.97
CA GLU A 8 -3.15 4.42 -5.07
C GLU A 8 -3.60 5.70 -5.79
N ASP A 9 -3.43 5.77 -7.09
CA ASP A 9 -3.78 6.97 -7.87
C ASP A 9 -5.27 7.09 -8.22
N GLU A 10 -6.03 6.00 -8.16
CA GLU A 10 -7.47 6.01 -8.44
C GLU A 10 -8.27 6.26 -7.17
N ALA A 11 -8.97 7.40 -7.11
CA ALA A 11 -9.79 7.78 -5.96
C ALA A 11 -10.86 6.74 -5.63
N ALA A 12 -11.49 6.15 -6.65
CA ALA A 12 -12.54 5.14 -6.46
C ALA A 12 -12.00 3.89 -5.76
N VAL A 13 -10.77 3.49 -6.08
CA VAL A 13 -10.11 2.34 -5.44
C VAL A 13 -9.75 2.67 -4.00
N ARG A 14 -9.24 3.89 -3.74
CA ARG A 14 -8.97 4.32 -2.36
C ARG A 14 -10.23 4.27 -1.51
N GLU A 15 -11.36 4.76 -2.03
CA GLU A 15 -12.65 4.70 -1.33
C GLU A 15 -13.08 3.28 -1.02
N GLN A 16 -12.92 2.37 -1.97
CA GLN A 16 -13.26 0.96 -1.79
C GLN A 16 -12.42 0.34 -0.68
N LEU A 17 -11.12 0.58 -0.69
CA LEU A 17 -10.21 0.05 0.33
C LEU A 17 -10.50 0.64 1.70
N MET A 18 -10.82 1.94 1.77
CA MET A 18 -11.26 2.58 3.01
C MET A 18 -12.53 1.95 3.56
N GLY A 19 -13.45 1.59 2.69
CA GLY A 19 -14.68 0.89 3.08
C GLY A 19 -14.40 -0.45 3.75
N TYR A 20 -13.45 -1.21 3.24
CA TYR A 20 -13.02 -2.48 3.85
C TYR A 20 -12.37 -2.25 5.22
N VAL A 21 -11.51 -1.24 5.34
CA VAL A 21 -10.87 -0.90 6.62
C VAL A 21 -11.93 -0.53 7.66
N GLN A 22 -12.89 0.30 7.30
CA GLN A 22 -13.96 0.73 8.21
C GLN A 22 -14.84 -0.44 8.63
N ARG A 23 -15.15 -1.35 7.71
CA ARG A 23 -15.93 -2.55 8.01
C ARG A 23 -15.20 -3.46 8.98
N TYR A 24 -13.91 -3.65 8.79
CA TYR A 24 -13.08 -4.43 9.70
C TYR A 24 -13.05 -3.83 11.10
N THR A 25 -12.90 -2.51 11.18
CA THR A 25 -12.94 -1.78 12.46
C THR A 25 -14.26 -2.02 13.18
N ARG A 26 -15.39 -1.92 12.48
CA ARG A 26 -16.71 -2.15 13.07
C ARG A 26 -16.90 -3.59 13.53
N GLN A 27 -16.36 -4.55 12.80
CA GLN A 27 -16.56 -5.97 13.10
C GLN A 27 -15.67 -6.45 14.24
N TYR A 28 -14.43 -5.98 14.32
CA TYR A 28 -13.42 -6.50 15.25
C TYR A 28 -12.95 -5.50 16.29
N GLY A 29 -13.36 -4.25 16.19
CA GLY A 29 -12.94 -3.20 17.12
C GLY A 29 -11.50 -2.74 16.97
N THR A 30 -10.79 -3.21 15.95
CA THR A 30 -9.42 -2.78 15.67
C THR A 30 -9.40 -1.38 15.09
N GLU A 31 -8.62 -0.48 15.67
CA GLU A 31 -8.49 0.88 15.17
C GLU A 31 -7.33 1.00 14.18
N PHE A 32 -7.58 1.70 13.08
CA PHE A 32 -6.58 2.00 12.06
C PHE A 32 -6.48 3.50 11.84
N SER A 33 -5.25 3.97 11.64
CA SER A 33 -4.99 5.31 11.13
C SER A 33 -4.53 5.16 9.68
N VAL A 34 -5.27 5.73 8.73
CA VAL A 34 -4.96 5.58 7.30
C VAL A 34 -4.56 6.92 6.73
N THR A 35 -3.40 6.96 6.08
CA THR A 35 -2.93 8.10 5.30
C THR A 35 -2.95 7.71 3.83
N GLU A 36 -3.62 8.51 3.00
CA GLU A 36 -3.77 8.24 1.57
C GLU A 36 -2.78 9.06 0.76
N PHE A 37 -2.15 8.41 -0.22
CA PHE A 37 -1.26 9.04 -1.18
C PHE A 37 -1.69 8.67 -2.59
N ALA A 38 -1.69 9.65 -3.49
CA ALA A 38 -2.10 9.43 -4.87
C ALA A 38 -0.98 8.87 -5.76
N ASP A 39 0.27 8.89 -5.29
CA ASP A 39 1.42 8.42 -6.08
C ASP A 39 2.60 8.09 -5.17
N GLY A 40 3.54 7.30 -5.71
CA GLY A 40 4.76 6.96 -4.99
C GLY A 40 5.63 8.17 -4.66
N VAL A 41 5.62 9.19 -5.52
CA VAL A 41 6.34 10.44 -5.26
C VAL A 41 5.87 11.07 -3.96
N ASP A 42 4.57 11.05 -3.71
CA ASP A 42 3.99 11.73 -2.53
C ASP A 42 4.40 11.06 -1.23
N ILE A 43 4.40 9.73 -1.17
CA ILE A 43 4.81 9.04 0.06
C ILE A 43 6.30 9.16 0.31
N LEU A 44 7.11 9.20 -0.76
CA LEU A 44 8.57 9.25 -0.63
C LEU A 44 9.11 10.63 -0.32
N GLU A 45 8.36 11.70 -0.58
CA GLU A 45 8.81 13.07 -0.42
C GLU A 45 9.34 13.34 0.99
N ASN A 46 8.68 12.84 2.02
CA ASN A 46 9.10 12.98 3.42
C ASN A 46 8.88 11.67 4.18
N TYR A 47 9.29 10.56 3.58
CA TYR A 47 9.03 9.26 4.18
C TYR A 47 9.69 9.12 5.55
N ARG A 48 8.89 8.68 6.53
CA ARG A 48 9.35 8.29 7.86
C ARG A 48 8.85 6.88 8.15
N PRO A 49 9.60 6.08 8.91
CA PRO A 49 9.19 4.72 9.28
C PRO A 49 8.14 4.74 10.40
N VAL A 50 6.99 5.34 10.12
CA VAL A 50 5.87 5.49 11.07
C VAL A 50 4.69 4.58 10.73
N TYR A 51 4.74 3.89 9.60
CA TYR A 51 3.67 3.00 9.16
C TYR A 51 3.95 1.57 9.54
N ASP A 52 2.89 0.84 9.90
CA ASP A 52 2.96 -0.60 10.13
C ASP A 52 2.79 -1.34 8.80
N ILE A 53 1.89 -0.84 7.95
CA ILE A 53 1.56 -1.46 6.66
C ILE A 53 1.48 -0.38 5.59
N VAL A 54 2.02 -0.69 4.41
CA VAL A 54 1.84 0.13 3.21
C VAL A 54 1.18 -0.71 2.13
N PHE A 55 0.01 -0.27 1.67
CA PHE A 55 -0.64 -0.81 0.48
C PHE A 55 -0.19 -0.03 -0.74
N LEU A 56 0.19 -0.73 -1.80
CA LEU A 56 0.74 -0.14 -3.02
C LEU A 56 0.07 -0.73 -4.26
N ASP A 57 -0.30 0.13 -5.22
CA ASP A 57 -0.51 -0.32 -6.60
C ASP A 57 0.83 -0.28 -7.35
N VAL A 58 1.01 -1.15 -8.34
CA VAL A 58 2.18 -1.12 -9.21
C VAL A 58 2.06 0.00 -10.23
N GLU A 59 0.89 0.13 -10.87
CA GLU A 59 0.67 1.09 -11.94
C GLU A 59 0.21 2.42 -11.38
N MET A 60 1.11 3.41 -11.40
CA MET A 60 0.83 4.78 -10.98
C MET A 60 1.43 5.77 -11.97
N LYS A 61 0.93 7.01 -11.94
CA LYS A 61 1.20 8.01 -12.96
C LYS A 61 2.65 8.47 -13.02
N HIS A 62 3.29 8.72 -11.90
CA HIS A 62 4.63 9.32 -11.86
C HIS A 62 5.71 8.33 -11.46
N LEU A 63 5.54 7.65 -10.34
CA LEU A 63 6.48 6.65 -9.87
C LEU A 63 5.73 5.36 -9.61
N ASP A 64 6.11 4.28 -10.30
CA ASP A 64 5.42 3.01 -10.14
C ASP A 64 5.64 2.40 -8.74
N GLY A 65 4.76 1.46 -8.39
CA GLY A 65 4.75 0.84 -7.06
C GLY A 65 5.96 -0.02 -6.77
N MET A 66 6.57 -0.64 -7.79
CA MET A 66 7.78 -1.46 -7.59
C MET A 66 8.95 -0.60 -7.15
N GLU A 67 9.19 0.51 -7.85
CA GLU A 67 10.24 1.45 -7.50
C GLU A 67 9.96 2.12 -6.16
N THR A 68 8.69 2.49 -5.91
CA THR A 68 8.28 3.05 -4.63
C THR A 68 8.57 2.08 -3.49
N ALA A 69 8.20 0.81 -3.65
CA ALA A 69 8.42 -0.23 -2.63
C ALA A 69 9.91 -0.45 -2.38
N ARG A 70 10.71 -0.46 -3.42
CA ARG A 70 12.16 -0.61 -3.30
C ARG A 70 12.78 0.51 -2.48
N ARG A 71 12.37 1.75 -2.74
CA ARG A 71 12.86 2.92 -2.00
C ARG A 71 12.36 2.94 -0.56
N ILE A 72 11.10 2.57 -0.33
CA ILE A 72 10.57 2.45 1.03
C ILE A 72 11.37 1.38 1.80
N ARG A 73 11.60 0.22 1.20
CA ARG A 73 12.33 -0.86 1.87
C ARG A 73 13.76 -0.46 2.23
N ALA A 74 14.40 0.38 1.43
CA ALA A 74 15.73 0.92 1.73
C ALA A 74 15.72 1.86 2.94
N LEU A 75 14.60 2.54 3.19
CA LEU A 75 14.43 3.47 4.31
C LEU A 75 13.81 2.82 5.54
N ASP A 76 13.13 1.70 5.37
CA ASP A 76 12.32 1.08 6.41
C ASP A 76 12.30 -0.44 6.19
N ALA A 77 13.16 -1.14 6.92
CA ALA A 77 13.32 -2.59 6.77
C ALA A 77 12.14 -3.39 7.32
N ASP A 78 11.37 -2.82 8.24
CA ASP A 78 10.38 -3.57 9.02
C ASP A 78 8.93 -3.37 8.55
N VAL A 79 8.66 -2.36 7.75
CA VAL A 79 7.29 -2.09 7.29
C VAL A 79 6.74 -3.25 6.47
N VAL A 80 5.48 -3.59 6.68
CA VAL A 80 4.79 -4.61 5.91
C VAL A 80 4.32 -3.98 4.59
N LEU A 81 4.78 -4.51 3.46
CA LEU A 81 4.36 -4.08 2.13
C LEU A 81 3.38 -5.09 1.55
N ILE A 82 2.25 -4.61 1.06
CA ILE A 82 1.24 -5.43 0.39
C ILE A 82 0.86 -4.72 -0.92
N PHE A 83 1.03 -5.42 -2.03
CA PHE A 83 0.60 -4.91 -3.33
C PHE A 83 -0.86 -5.24 -3.57
N ILE A 84 -1.61 -4.26 -4.08
CA ILE A 84 -2.99 -4.44 -4.55
C ILE A 84 -3.05 -3.82 -5.94
N THR A 85 -3.10 -4.66 -6.98
CA THR A 85 -2.88 -4.23 -8.35
C THR A 85 -3.54 -5.14 -9.37
N ASN A 86 -3.68 -4.64 -10.62
CA ASN A 86 -4.08 -5.46 -11.77
C ASN A 86 -2.90 -6.18 -12.43
N MET A 87 -1.68 -5.88 -12.03
CA MET A 87 -0.46 -6.27 -12.74
C MET A 87 0.10 -7.60 -12.19
N ALA A 88 -0.51 -8.72 -12.59
CA ALA A 88 -0.10 -10.06 -12.14
C ALA A 88 1.36 -10.39 -12.46
N GLN A 89 1.87 -9.88 -13.57
CA GLN A 89 3.22 -10.21 -14.05
C GLN A 89 4.36 -9.70 -13.17
N TYR A 90 4.08 -8.82 -12.23
CA TYR A 90 5.10 -8.26 -11.34
C TYR A 90 5.16 -8.95 -9.96
N ALA A 91 4.40 -10.01 -9.74
CA ALA A 91 4.32 -10.67 -8.42
C ALA A 91 5.69 -11.11 -7.89
N ILE A 92 6.52 -11.73 -8.75
CA ILE A 92 7.86 -12.18 -8.37
C ILE A 92 8.72 -11.01 -7.90
N LYS A 93 8.66 -9.88 -8.60
CA LYS A 93 9.39 -8.66 -8.22
C LYS A 93 8.88 -8.09 -6.90
N GLY A 94 7.57 -8.16 -6.65
CA GLY A 94 6.97 -7.74 -5.39
C GLY A 94 7.52 -8.53 -4.21
N TYR A 95 7.57 -9.84 -4.34
CA TYR A 95 8.14 -10.68 -3.28
C TYR A 95 9.65 -10.47 -3.12
N ALA A 96 10.36 -10.11 -4.19
CA ALA A 96 11.79 -9.80 -4.12
C ALA A 96 12.11 -8.55 -3.29
N VAL A 97 11.16 -7.59 -3.18
CA VAL A 97 11.31 -6.44 -2.28
C VAL A 97 10.77 -6.71 -0.88
N GLY A 98 10.46 -7.96 -0.59
CA GLY A 98 9.99 -8.36 0.74
C GLY A 98 8.52 -8.06 1.01
N ALA A 99 7.68 -8.00 -0.03
CA ALA A 99 6.25 -7.84 0.17
C ALA A 99 5.68 -9.07 0.87
N LEU A 100 4.78 -8.83 1.81
CA LEU A 100 4.08 -9.90 2.52
C LEU A 100 3.09 -10.61 1.59
N ASP A 101 2.42 -9.86 0.74
CA ASP A 101 1.42 -10.40 -0.16
C ASP A 101 1.29 -9.56 -1.43
N TYR A 102 0.68 -10.16 -2.43
CA TYR A 102 0.44 -9.55 -3.74
C TYR A 102 -0.98 -9.91 -4.17
N VAL A 103 -1.89 -8.95 -4.06
CA VAL A 103 -3.32 -9.16 -4.27
C VAL A 103 -3.74 -8.54 -5.60
N LEU A 104 -4.43 -9.34 -6.43
CA LEU A 104 -4.95 -8.84 -7.69
C LEU A 104 -6.32 -8.19 -7.51
N LYS A 105 -6.54 -7.05 -8.17
CA LYS A 105 -7.84 -6.40 -8.23
C LYS A 105 -8.80 -7.20 -9.12
N PRO A 106 -10.11 -7.17 -8.87
CA PRO A 106 -10.75 -6.49 -7.74
C PRO A 106 -10.57 -7.26 -6.43
N VAL A 107 -10.49 -6.52 -5.34
CA VAL A 107 -10.40 -7.13 -4.01
C VAL A 107 -11.77 -7.71 -3.66
N PRO A 108 -11.83 -9.01 -3.31
CA PRO A 108 -13.10 -9.68 -3.01
C PRO A 108 -13.80 -9.16 -1.76
#